data_bf7e61a307856097b4f6bc7658992914
#
_entry.id   bf7e61a307856097b4f6bc7658992914
#
_cell.length_a   1.000
_cell.length_b   1.000
_cell.length_c   1.000
_cell.angle_alpha   90.00
_cell.angle_beta   90.00
_cell.angle_gamma   90.00
#
_symmetry.space_group_name_H-M   'P 1'
#
loop_
_entity.id
_entity.type
_entity.pdbx_description
1 polymer ?
#
loop_
_entity_poly.entity_id
_entity_poly.type
_entity_poly.pdbx_seq_one_letter_code
_entity_poly.pdbx_strand_id
1 'polypeptide(L)'
;MNRRLALLGGAATLAACSARAPLGGTPAGPSRFVTVSGTGFRRDGKPYHYAGANIWYAAWLGADTDYGNRGRLGRELDRLKGLGVRNLRILGSGELSPLKNSITPAFRDQSATYNEDLLKGLDVTLAEMAKRDMTAVIYLTNFWEWSGGMMTYLYWVNGGRYINMNDPAHPWPQFADWNADFYTSGKAQEMYRDYIRAVVSRINSVTGKPYAEDPTIMAWQLANEPRPGGSDKVAVPNLPHFYRWVDETARYIKALDPNHLVSTGSEGLKGSIEREEVTLTTHRAPSIDYLTAHIWPNNWSWMDAGKLAETYDGGAAKVATYIDAHIRMATTLNKPLVIEEFGYPRDGQDAFDPKIGTTFKDRFYRQIYTAVETNAKAGGPLVGSNFWAWNGEARTPHGDYRFQRGDLGYMGDPPHEPQGWYGVFDSDASTQAIIRDHAAFMAAL
;
A
#
# COMPACT_ATOMS: atom_id res chain seq x y z
N MET A 1 -0.79 85.84 -38.47
CA MET A 1 -0.04 84.73 -39.12
C MET A 1 -0.74 83.44 -38.75
N ASN A 2 -1.32 82.80 -39.77
CA ASN A 2 -2.16 81.61 -39.68
C ASN A 2 -1.32 80.32 -39.48
N ARG A 3 -1.75 79.42 -38.65
CA ARG A 3 -1.55 78.01 -38.85
C ARG A 3 -2.74 77.18 -38.34
N ARG A 4 -3.38 76.55 -39.32
CA ARG A 4 -4.51 75.63 -39.15
C ARG A 4 -3.98 74.31 -38.63
N LEU A 5 -4.62 73.69 -37.57
CA LEU A 5 -4.47 72.32 -37.22
C LEU A 5 -5.60 71.50 -37.83
N ALA A 6 -5.21 70.48 -38.58
CA ALA A 6 -6.12 69.49 -39.15
C ALA A 6 -6.38 68.39 -38.13
N LEU A 7 -7.65 68.10 -37.87
CA LEU A 7 -8.10 66.94 -37.06
C LEU A 7 -8.15 65.69 -37.97
N LEU A 8 -7.38 64.68 -37.65
CA LEU A 8 -7.50 63.35 -38.23
C LEU A 8 -8.38 62.52 -37.33
N GLY A 9 -9.55 62.10 -37.75
CA GLY A 9 -10.43 61.19 -37.11
C GLY A 9 -9.93 59.75 -37.32
N GLY A 10 -9.59 59.05 -36.23
CA GLY A 10 -9.30 57.63 -36.25
C GLY A 10 -10.55 56.82 -35.93
N ALA A 11 -11.01 56.04 -36.90
CA ALA A 11 -12.10 55.08 -36.72
C ALA A 11 -11.58 53.86 -35.88
N ALA A 12 -12.13 53.66 -34.69
CA ALA A 12 -11.89 52.49 -33.88
C ALA A 12 -12.75 51.32 -34.38
N THR A 13 -12.12 50.34 -34.98
CA THR A 13 -12.74 49.07 -35.33
C THR A 13 -12.84 48.19 -34.05
N LEU A 14 -14.07 47.99 -33.58
CA LEU A 14 -14.41 47.02 -32.55
C LEU A 14 -14.24 45.60 -33.12
N ALA A 15 -13.18 44.93 -32.73
CA ALA A 15 -13.05 43.49 -32.96
C ALA A 15 -13.97 42.74 -32.01
N ALA A 16 -15.04 42.17 -32.54
CA ALA A 16 -15.90 41.24 -31.80
C ALA A 16 -15.13 39.93 -31.53
N CYS A 17 -14.73 39.71 -30.28
CA CYS A 17 -14.29 38.40 -29.81
C CYS A 17 -15.47 37.43 -29.82
N SER A 18 -15.58 36.63 -30.87
CA SER A 18 -16.49 35.48 -30.89
C SER A 18 -15.98 34.46 -29.83
N ALA A 19 -16.65 34.35 -28.71
CA ALA A 19 -16.47 33.27 -27.78
C ALA A 19 -16.79 31.94 -28.51
N ARG A 20 -15.78 31.18 -28.84
CA ARG A 20 -15.95 29.80 -29.28
C ARG A 20 -16.60 29.02 -28.13
N ALA A 21 -17.82 28.53 -28.32
CA ALA A 21 -18.42 27.53 -27.46
C ALA A 21 -17.46 26.32 -27.35
N PRO A 22 -17.30 25.72 -26.17
CA PRO A 22 -16.53 24.51 -26.06
C PRO A 22 -17.17 23.45 -26.95
N LEU A 23 -16.39 22.91 -27.87
CA LEU A 23 -16.78 21.75 -28.67
C LEU A 23 -17.21 20.67 -27.68
N GLY A 24 -18.49 20.27 -27.72
CA GLY A 24 -19.01 19.17 -26.91
C GLY A 24 -18.19 17.92 -27.17
N GLY A 25 -17.30 17.60 -26.23
CA GLY A 25 -16.61 16.34 -26.22
C GLY A 25 -17.66 15.24 -26.11
N THR A 26 -17.58 14.27 -26.98
CA THR A 26 -18.30 12.98 -26.81
C THR A 26 -18.09 12.53 -25.36
N PRO A 27 -19.12 12.13 -24.61
CA PRO A 27 -18.93 11.60 -23.27
C PRO A 27 -17.85 10.52 -23.33
N ALA A 28 -16.75 10.71 -22.59
CA ALA A 28 -15.73 9.69 -22.49
C ALA A 28 -16.42 8.40 -22.03
N GLY A 29 -16.20 7.30 -22.74
CA GLY A 29 -16.72 6.00 -22.34
C GLY A 29 -16.29 5.65 -20.91
N PRO A 30 -16.87 4.61 -20.29
CA PRO A 30 -16.54 4.23 -18.93
C PRO A 30 -15.03 4.11 -18.75
N SER A 31 -14.48 4.78 -17.73
CA SER A 31 -13.05 4.75 -17.43
C SER A 31 -12.65 3.34 -16.97
N ARG A 32 -11.62 2.77 -17.56
CA ARG A 32 -11.00 1.53 -17.11
C ARG A 32 -10.23 1.68 -15.80
N PHE A 33 -9.88 2.92 -15.44
CA PHE A 33 -9.26 3.23 -14.15
C PHE A 33 -10.25 3.04 -13.02
N VAL A 34 -9.75 2.60 -11.87
CA VAL A 34 -10.55 2.62 -10.64
C VAL A 34 -10.72 4.07 -10.20
N THR A 35 -11.95 4.47 -9.93
CA THR A 35 -12.31 5.81 -9.48
C THR A 35 -13.11 5.76 -8.19
N VAL A 36 -13.12 6.87 -7.43
CA VAL A 36 -13.95 7.02 -6.24
C VAL A 36 -15.33 7.57 -6.63
N SER A 37 -16.37 7.03 -6.00
CA SER A 37 -17.75 7.50 -6.13
C SER A 37 -18.43 7.46 -4.75
N GLY A 38 -18.42 8.58 -4.04
CA GLY A 38 -18.84 8.64 -2.64
C GLY A 38 -17.95 7.74 -1.75
N THR A 39 -18.55 6.81 -1.05
CA THR A 39 -17.85 5.86 -0.18
C THR A 39 -17.46 4.55 -0.89
N GLY A 40 -17.56 4.48 -2.23
CA GLY A 40 -17.25 3.28 -2.99
C GLY A 40 -16.26 3.51 -4.12
N PHE A 41 -15.81 2.42 -4.73
CA PHE A 41 -15.02 2.43 -5.96
C PHE A 41 -15.88 2.08 -7.17
N ARG A 42 -15.45 2.57 -8.33
CA ARG A 42 -15.99 2.16 -9.64
C ARG A 42 -14.86 1.80 -10.59
N ARG A 43 -15.10 0.80 -11.43
CA ARG A 43 -14.26 0.42 -12.57
C ARG A 43 -15.15 0.07 -13.76
N ASP A 44 -14.82 0.55 -14.95
CA ASP A 44 -15.66 0.38 -16.14
C ASP A 44 -17.13 0.83 -15.94
N GLY A 45 -17.34 1.87 -15.09
CA GLY A 45 -18.66 2.40 -14.76
C GLY A 45 -19.49 1.57 -13.79
N LYS A 46 -18.98 0.41 -13.31
CA LYS A 46 -19.66 -0.49 -12.37
C LYS A 46 -19.08 -0.32 -10.95
N PRO A 47 -19.84 -0.68 -9.90
CA PRO A 47 -19.25 -0.81 -8.57
C PRO A 47 -18.04 -1.76 -8.62
N TYR A 48 -17.01 -1.44 -7.84
CA TYR A 48 -15.81 -2.26 -7.76
C TYR A 48 -15.53 -2.61 -6.31
N HIS A 49 -15.90 -3.83 -5.93
CA HIS A 49 -15.58 -4.46 -4.67
C HIS A 49 -14.59 -5.59 -4.91
N TYR A 50 -13.68 -5.84 -4.00
CA TYR A 50 -12.67 -6.85 -4.23
C TYR A 50 -12.17 -7.57 -2.98
N ALA A 51 -11.79 -8.82 -3.17
CA ALA A 51 -10.86 -9.54 -2.32
C ALA A 51 -9.47 -9.40 -2.92
N GLY A 52 -8.50 -9.07 -2.10
CA GLY A 52 -7.10 -8.85 -2.48
C GLY A 52 -6.13 -9.61 -1.59
N ALA A 53 -4.85 -9.55 -1.98
CA ALA A 53 -3.74 -10.14 -1.26
C ALA A 53 -2.52 -9.20 -1.26
N ASN A 54 -1.65 -9.33 -0.26
CA ASN A 54 -0.31 -8.76 -0.30
C ASN A 54 0.66 -9.77 -0.92
N ILE A 55 1.41 -9.34 -1.91
CA ILE A 55 2.53 -10.05 -2.54
C ILE A 55 3.67 -9.05 -2.76
N TRP A 56 4.21 -8.55 -1.64
CA TRP A 56 5.18 -7.45 -1.67
C TRP A 56 6.39 -7.77 -2.56
N TYR A 57 6.79 -9.02 -2.64
CA TYR A 57 7.96 -9.51 -3.38
C TYR A 57 7.74 -9.74 -4.89
N ALA A 58 6.60 -9.35 -5.45
CA ALA A 58 6.25 -9.66 -6.84
C ALA A 58 7.28 -9.12 -7.85
N ALA A 59 7.81 -7.92 -7.64
CA ALA A 59 8.83 -7.34 -8.52
C ALA A 59 10.14 -8.15 -8.53
N TRP A 60 10.54 -8.72 -7.38
CA TRP A 60 11.70 -9.62 -7.32
C TRP A 60 11.48 -10.87 -8.15
N LEU A 61 10.31 -11.51 -8.06
CA LEU A 61 9.98 -12.65 -8.91
C LEU A 61 9.94 -12.27 -10.41
N GLY A 62 9.49 -11.06 -10.75
CA GLY A 62 9.40 -10.56 -12.13
C GLY A 62 10.75 -10.25 -12.78
N ALA A 63 11.82 -10.08 -12.00
CA ALA A 63 13.14 -9.74 -12.50
C ALA A 63 13.74 -10.85 -13.40
N ASP A 64 14.61 -10.46 -14.34
CA ASP A 64 15.34 -11.37 -15.25
C ASP A 64 16.77 -11.57 -14.74
N THR A 65 16.89 -12.18 -13.60
CA THR A 65 18.13 -12.37 -12.86
C THR A 65 18.10 -13.70 -12.13
N ASP A 66 19.20 -14.08 -11.51
CA ASP A 66 19.32 -15.29 -10.69
C ASP A 66 18.41 -15.31 -9.45
N TYR A 67 18.02 -14.12 -8.93
CA TYR A 67 17.03 -14.00 -7.86
C TYR A 67 15.59 -13.93 -8.35
N GLY A 68 15.34 -13.79 -9.66
CA GLY A 68 14.02 -13.75 -10.25
C GLY A 68 13.43 -15.14 -10.48
N ASN A 69 12.11 -15.20 -10.59
CA ASN A 69 11.40 -16.44 -10.93
C ASN A 69 10.05 -16.13 -11.59
N ARG A 70 10.08 -15.71 -12.86
CA ARG A 70 8.87 -15.36 -13.65
C ARG A 70 7.91 -16.53 -13.78
N GLY A 71 8.43 -17.76 -13.85
CA GLY A 71 7.59 -18.96 -13.87
C GLY A 71 6.77 -19.11 -12.61
N ARG A 72 7.38 -18.90 -11.43
CA ARG A 72 6.68 -18.85 -10.14
C ARG A 72 5.68 -17.69 -10.09
N LEU A 73 6.09 -16.48 -10.50
CA LEU A 73 5.18 -15.33 -10.55
C LEU A 73 3.89 -15.67 -11.31
N GLY A 74 4.01 -16.25 -12.50
CA GLY A 74 2.86 -16.67 -13.30
C GLY A 74 1.95 -17.66 -12.56
N ARG A 75 2.52 -18.71 -11.96
CA ARG A 75 1.75 -19.70 -11.18
C ARG A 75 1.06 -19.12 -9.96
N GLU A 76 1.73 -18.23 -9.22
CA GLU A 76 1.14 -17.59 -8.03
C GLU A 76 -0.02 -16.67 -8.42
N LEU A 77 0.12 -15.90 -9.49
CA LEU A 77 -0.96 -15.05 -10.01
C LEU A 77 -2.14 -15.90 -10.53
N ASP A 78 -1.87 -17.03 -11.16
CA ASP A 78 -2.93 -17.95 -11.61
C ASP A 78 -3.69 -18.58 -10.43
N ARG A 79 -2.98 -18.97 -9.36
CA ARG A 79 -3.59 -19.47 -8.13
C ARG A 79 -4.47 -18.42 -7.46
N LEU A 80 -3.96 -17.19 -7.29
CA LEU A 80 -4.71 -16.08 -6.71
C LEU A 80 -5.95 -15.74 -7.54
N LYS A 81 -5.82 -15.70 -8.88
CA LYS A 81 -6.95 -15.54 -9.78
C LYS A 81 -7.97 -16.66 -9.62
N GLY A 82 -7.52 -17.91 -9.49
CA GLY A 82 -8.37 -19.09 -9.24
C GLY A 82 -9.13 -19.02 -7.92
N LEU A 83 -8.62 -18.27 -6.94
CA LEU A 83 -9.32 -17.95 -5.69
C LEU A 83 -10.27 -16.75 -5.84
N GLY A 84 -10.31 -16.07 -6.98
CA GLY A 84 -11.13 -14.87 -7.20
C GLY A 84 -10.48 -13.58 -6.70
N VAL A 85 -9.21 -13.61 -6.29
CA VAL A 85 -8.45 -12.42 -5.90
C VAL A 85 -8.27 -11.50 -7.11
N ARG A 86 -8.65 -10.22 -6.96
CA ARG A 86 -8.63 -9.23 -8.05
C ARG A 86 -7.70 -8.05 -7.82
N ASN A 87 -7.21 -7.87 -6.60
CA ASN A 87 -6.31 -6.78 -6.25
C ASN A 87 -5.08 -7.31 -5.54
N LEU A 88 -3.91 -6.80 -5.90
CA LEU A 88 -2.67 -7.12 -5.22
C LEU A 88 -2.02 -5.85 -4.70
N ARG A 89 -1.64 -5.87 -3.43
CA ARG A 89 -0.81 -4.83 -2.84
C ARG A 89 0.65 -5.27 -2.92
N ILE A 90 1.48 -4.49 -3.61
CA ILE A 90 2.85 -4.83 -3.97
C ILE A 90 3.82 -3.72 -3.57
N LEU A 91 5.07 -4.10 -3.28
CA LEU A 91 6.12 -3.14 -2.98
C LEU A 91 6.75 -2.66 -4.29
N GLY A 92 6.66 -1.35 -4.53
CA GLY A 92 7.30 -0.68 -5.66
C GLY A 92 8.57 0.08 -5.27
N SER A 93 9.18 -0.28 -4.13
CA SER A 93 10.33 0.40 -3.56
C SER A 93 11.20 -0.55 -2.75
N GLY A 94 12.35 -0.07 -2.33
CA GLY A 94 13.27 -0.74 -1.44
C GLY A 94 14.59 0.02 -1.45
N GLU A 95 15.02 0.46 -0.29
CA GLU A 95 16.22 1.26 -0.10
C GLU A 95 17.37 0.36 0.39
N LEU A 96 18.56 0.49 -0.18
CA LEU A 96 19.73 -0.30 0.23
C LEU A 96 20.15 0.05 1.66
N SER A 97 19.66 -0.76 2.59
CA SER A 97 19.84 -0.58 4.03
C SER A 97 21.13 -1.20 4.55
N PRO A 98 21.72 -0.64 5.62
CA PRO A 98 22.83 -1.26 6.33
C PRO A 98 22.39 -2.51 7.13
N LEU A 99 21.09 -2.67 7.38
CA LEU A 99 20.56 -3.75 8.21
C LEU A 99 20.51 -5.09 7.47
N LYS A 100 20.90 -6.17 8.16
CA LYS A 100 20.92 -7.53 7.57
C LYS A 100 19.53 -8.12 7.36
N ASN A 101 18.54 -7.67 8.12
CA ASN A 101 17.14 -8.07 8.02
C ASN A 101 16.32 -7.20 7.05
N SER A 102 16.97 -6.39 6.22
CA SER A 102 16.32 -5.71 5.10
C SER A 102 16.49 -6.50 3.81
N ILE A 103 15.43 -6.46 2.98
CA ILE A 103 15.41 -7.17 1.70
C ILE A 103 16.52 -6.69 0.75
N THR A 104 17.10 -7.63 0.02
CA THR A 104 18.07 -7.36 -1.04
C THR A 104 17.81 -8.28 -2.24
N PRO A 105 18.12 -7.81 -3.48
CA PRO A 105 18.59 -6.48 -3.83
C PRO A 105 17.53 -5.40 -3.60
N ALA A 106 17.97 -4.14 -3.48
CA ALA A 106 17.11 -2.98 -3.29
C ALA A 106 16.82 -2.28 -4.63
N PHE A 107 15.72 -1.52 -4.70
CA PHE A 107 15.36 -0.72 -5.88
C PHE A 107 16.27 0.49 -6.09
N ARG A 108 16.86 1.02 -5.00
CA ARG A 108 17.77 2.15 -5.07
C ARG A 108 18.81 2.12 -3.96
N ASP A 109 19.92 2.80 -4.22
CA ASP A 109 20.96 3.12 -3.25
C ASP A 109 21.00 4.63 -2.91
N GLN A 110 21.99 5.04 -2.12
CA GLN A 110 22.19 6.44 -1.72
C GLN A 110 22.52 7.35 -2.92
N SER A 111 23.17 6.86 -3.95
CA SER A 111 23.61 7.64 -5.12
C SER A 111 22.47 7.97 -6.09
N ALA A 112 21.24 7.55 -5.81
CA ALA A 112 20.10 7.56 -6.70
C ALA A 112 20.31 6.70 -7.97
N THR A 113 21.16 5.68 -7.88
CA THR A 113 21.20 4.62 -8.86
C THR A 113 20.01 3.70 -8.65
N TYR A 114 19.18 3.56 -9.68
CA TYR A 114 18.00 2.70 -9.65
C TYR A 114 18.33 1.33 -10.22
N ASN A 115 17.85 0.30 -9.54
CA ASN A 115 18.01 -1.09 -10.00
C ASN A 115 17.01 -1.37 -11.12
N GLU A 116 17.49 -1.28 -12.36
CA GLU A 116 16.65 -1.50 -13.54
C GLU A 116 16.12 -2.94 -13.64
N ASP A 117 16.80 -3.93 -13.09
CA ASP A 117 16.31 -5.30 -13.11
C ASP A 117 15.05 -5.46 -12.22
N LEU A 118 15.05 -4.83 -11.05
CA LEU A 118 13.84 -4.78 -10.19
C LEU A 118 12.74 -3.91 -10.80
N LEU A 119 13.08 -2.78 -11.42
CA LEU A 119 12.09 -1.95 -12.10
C LEU A 119 11.47 -2.68 -13.30
N LYS A 120 12.26 -3.43 -14.08
CA LYS A 120 11.74 -4.34 -15.11
C LYS A 120 10.93 -5.50 -14.51
N GLY A 121 11.32 -5.98 -13.33
CA GLY A 121 10.54 -6.97 -12.58
C GLY A 121 9.15 -6.45 -12.21
N LEU A 122 9.05 -5.18 -11.82
CA LEU A 122 7.77 -4.51 -11.61
C LEU A 122 6.97 -4.37 -12.91
N ASP A 123 7.61 -3.98 -14.03
CA ASP A 123 7.01 -3.92 -15.36
C ASP A 123 6.37 -5.28 -15.75
N VAL A 124 7.14 -6.36 -15.59
CA VAL A 124 6.66 -7.73 -15.86
C VAL A 124 5.49 -8.10 -14.96
N THR A 125 5.58 -7.78 -13.67
CA THR A 125 4.50 -8.04 -12.69
C THR A 125 3.21 -7.38 -13.12
N LEU A 126 3.23 -6.09 -13.47
CA LEU A 126 2.05 -5.36 -13.93
C LEU A 126 1.51 -5.94 -15.25
N ALA A 127 2.38 -6.27 -16.20
CA ALA A 127 1.97 -6.91 -17.45
C ALA A 127 1.29 -8.27 -17.22
N GLU A 128 1.80 -9.08 -16.30
CA GLU A 128 1.21 -10.38 -15.94
C GLU A 128 -0.12 -10.23 -15.17
N MET A 129 -0.24 -9.21 -14.32
CA MET A 129 -1.50 -8.87 -13.65
C MET A 129 -2.56 -8.39 -14.64
N ALA A 130 -2.18 -7.56 -15.62
CA ALA A 130 -3.08 -7.08 -16.67
C ALA A 130 -3.71 -8.23 -17.48
N LYS A 131 -2.94 -9.27 -17.82
CA LYS A 131 -3.44 -10.48 -18.51
C LYS A 131 -4.50 -11.22 -17.70
N ARG A 132 -4.54 -11.04 -16.39
CA ARG A 132 -5.43 -11.71 -15.45
C ARG A 132 -6.57 -10.83 -14.95
N ASP A 133 -6.68 -9.60 -15.48
CA ASP A 133 -7.66 -8.59 -15.03
C ASP A 133 -7.55 -8.27 -13.54
N MET A 134 -6.32 -8.25 -13.02
CA MET A 134 -6.00 -7.86 -11.65
C MET A 134 -5.57 -6.40 -11.60
N THR A 135 -5.81 -5.74 -10.47
CA THR A 135 -5.32 -4.38 -10.19
C THR A 135 -4.24 -4.38 -9.12
N ALA A 136 -3.35 -3.40 -9.17
CA ALA A 136 -2.23 -3.23 -8.25
C ALA A 136 -2.42 -1.99 -7.38
N VAL A 137 -2.13 -2.12 -6.09
CA VAL A 137 -1.83 -1.02 -5.17
C VAL A 137 -0.33 -1.06 -4.90
N ILE A 138 0.37 0.04 -5.19
CA ILE A 138 1.84 0.08 -5.15
C ILE A 138 2.29 1.08 -4.09
N TYR A 139 3.01 0.61 -3.06
CA TYR A 139 3.58 1.50 -2.05
C TYR A 139 5.04 1.86 -2.36
N LEU A 140 5.37 3.17 -2.14
CA LEU A 140 6.55 3.83 -2.69
C LEU A 140 7.70 4.00 -1.68
N THR A 141 7.49 3.63 -0.44
CA THR A 141 8.48 3.44 0.62
C THR A 141 7.85 2.71 1.79
N ASN A 142 8.57 2.53 2.87
CA ASN A 142 8.11 1.83 4.07
C ASN A 142 8.48 2.62 5.33
N PHE A 143 7.63 2.60 6.33
CA PHE A 143 8.02 3.09 7.64
C PHE A 143 9.01 2.13 8.31
N TRP A 144 8.84 0.82 8.08
CA TRP A 144 9.64 -0.24 8.67
C TRP A 144 10.91 -0.53 7.87
N GLU A 145 11.93 -0.99 8.58
CA GLU A 145 13.28 -1.18 8.03
C GLU A 145 13.45 -2.43 7.14
N TRP A 146 12.47 -3.35 7.16
CA TRP A 146 12.63 -4.62 6.44
C TRP A 146 12.76 -4.48 4.91
N SER A 147 12.33 -3.37 4.34
CA SER A 147 12.60 -3.04 2.93
C SER A 147 13.52 -1.82 2.77
N GLY A 148 14.22 -1.42 3.83
CA GLY A 148 15.02 -0.20 3.90
C GLY A 148 14.24 0.95 4.50
N GLY A 149 13.26 1.46 3.81
CA GLY A 149 12.28 2.43 4.29
C GLY A 149 12.83 3.80 4.66
N MET A 150 11.99 4.54 5.40
CA MET A 150 12.30 5.91 5.84
C MET A 150 13.57 5.99 6.67
N MET A 151 13.85 4.95 7.48
CA MET A 151 15.09 4.83 8.25
C MET A 151 16.32 4.92 7.35
N THR A 152 16.29 4.29 6.19
CA THR A 152 17.43 4.26 5.28
C THR A 152 17.66 5.61 4.60
N TYR A 153 16.60 6.36 4.26
CA TYR A 153 16.75 7.75 3.80
C TYR A 153 17.42 8.63 4.87
N LEU A 154 17.02 8.49 6.12
CA LEU A 154 17.66 9.19 7.23
C LEU A 154 19.12 8.79 7.40
N TYR A 155 19.43 7.49 7.36
CA TYR A 155 20.79 6.96 7.40
C TYR A 155 21.70 7.59 6.33
N TRP A 156 21.20 7.78 5.12
CA TRP A 156 21.98 8.37 4.03
C TRP A 156 22.30 9.86 4.23
N VAL A 157 21.49 10.59 4.98
CA VAL A 157 21.63 12.05 5.12
C VAL A 157 22.15 12.51 6.49
N ASN A 158 22.28 11.62 7.48
CA ASN A 158 22.63 11.97 8.86
C ASN A 158 24.03 11.52 9.29
N GLY A 159 24.88 11.13 8.34
CA GLY A 159 26.23 10.62 8.63
C GLY A 159 26.27 9.14 8.99
N GLY A 160 25.33 8.35 8.49
CA GLY A 160 25.35 6.89 8.65
C GLY A 160 24.79 6.39 9.98
N ARG A 161 23.97 7.19 10.66
CA ARG A 161 23.32 6.76 11.91
C ARG A 161 21.99 6.12 11.62
N TYR A 162 21.68 5.03 12.32
CA TYR A 162 20.43 4.29 12.22
C TYR A 162 20.05 3.65 13.56
N ILE A 163 18.80 3.22 13.66
CA ILE A 163 18.28 2.39 14.76
C ILE A 163 17.80 1.07 14.18
N ASN A 164 18.08 -0.02 14.87
CA ASN A 164 17.56 -1.34 14.55
C ASN A 164 16.50 -1.70 15.59
N MET A 165 15.23 -1.85 15.15
CA MET A 165 14.12 -2.18 16.04
C MET A 165 14.22 -3.59 16.66
N ASN A 166 15.03 -4.46 16.05
CA ASN A 166 15.29 -5.81 16.56
C ASN A 166 16.48 -5.86 17.55
N ASP A 167 17.09 -4.73 17.82
CA ASP A 167 18.14 -4.62 18.85
C ASP A 167 17.49 -4.32 20.21
N PRO A 168 17.66 -5.19 21.22
CA PRO A 168 17.15 -4.94 22.58
C PRO A 168 17.63 -3.61 23.21
N ALA A 169 18.71 -3.02 22.70
CA ALA A 169 19.18 -1.68 23.11
C ALA A 169 18.26 -0.56 22.62
N HIS A 170 17.39 -0.84 21.65
CA HIS A 170 16.44 0.13 21.08
C HIS A 170 14.99 -0.34 21.26
N PRO A 171 14.51 -0.47 22.53
CA PRO A 171 13.15 -0.96 22.78
C PRO A 171 12.09 -0.03 22.19
N TRP A 172 10.92 -0.58 21.92
CA TRP A 172 9.76 0.20 21.50
C TRP A 172 9.47 1.33 22.53
N PRO A 173 9.20 2.59 22.11
CA PRO A 173 8.93 3.02 20.73
C PRO A 173 10.13 3.72 20.03
N GLN A 174 11.37 3.50 20.45
CA GLN A 174 12.54 4.28 19.98
C GLN A 174 12.69 4.28 18.45
N PHE A 175 12.45 3.15 17.78
CA PHE A 175 12.52 3.09 16.31
C PHE A 175 11.53 4.05 15.66
N ALA A 176 10.27 4.01 16.10
CA ALA A 176 9.22 4.84 15.53
C ALA A 176 9.45 6.33 15.83
N ASP A 177 9.94 6.65 17.01
CA ASP A 177 10.26 8.02 17.39
C ASP A 177 11.43 8.57 16.58
N TRP A 178 12.48 7.79 16.39
CA TRP A 178 13.64 8.19 15.59
C TRP A 178 13.27 8.33 14.10
N ASN A 179 12.46 7.42 13.58
CA ASN A 179 12.05 7.41 12.17
C ASN A 179 11.14 8.59 11.81
N ALA A 180 10.47 9.18 12.80
CA ALA A 180 9.67 10.38 12.64
C ALA A 180 10.46 11.62 12.20
N ASP A 181 11.80 11.65 12.38
CA ASP A 181 12.68 12.70 11.86
C ASP A 181 12.64 12.80 10.31
N PHE A 182 12.17 11.77 9.63
CA PHE A 182 11.96 11.79 8.18
C PHE A 182 11.06 12.96 7.74
N TYR A 183 10.01 13.28 8.50
CA TYR A 183 9.06 14.34 8.16
C TYR A 183 9.61 15.76 8.32
N THR A 184 10.73 15.93 9.00
CA THR A 184 11.43 17.20 9.13
C THR A 184 12.71 17.26 8.30
N SER A 185 13.19 16.14 7.76
CA SER A 185 14.39 16.05 6.94
C SER A 185 14.11 16.39 5.48
N GLY A 186 14.30 17.67 5.09
CA GLY A 186 14.08 18.11 3.71
C GLY A 186 14.87 17.31 2.68
N LYS A 187 16.14 16.95 3.01
CA LYS A 187 17.01 16.19 2.12
C LYS A 187 16.54 14.73 1.93
N ALA A 188 16.10 14.07 3.00
CA ALA A 188 15.53 12.72 2.91
C ALA A 188 14.25 12.71 2.06
N GLN A 189 13.37 13.70 2.26
CA GLN A 189 12.15 13.84 1.46
C GLN A 189 12.43 14.21 0.00
N GLU A 190 13.47 14.99 -0.29
CA GLU A 190 13.90 15.26 -1.66
C GLU A 190 14.31 13.97 -2.37
N MET A 191 15.17 13.17 -1.75
CA MET A 191 15.58 11.86 -2.28
C MET A 191 14.39 10.93 -2.50
N TYR A 192 13.41 10.94 -1.59
CA TYR A 192 12.19 10.15 -1.74
C TYR A 192 11.34 10.66 -2.91
N ARG A 193 11.15 11.98 -3.09
CA ARG A 193 10.42 12.56 -4.24
C ARG A 193 11.09 12.24 -5.58
N ASP A 194 12.43 12.18 -5.63
CA ASP A 194 13.15 11.77 -6.84
C ASP A 194 12.81 10.32 -7.21
N TYR A 195 12.71 9.44 -6.20
CA TYR A 195 12.29 8.06 -6.43
C TYR A 195 10.82 7.96 -6.91
N ILE A 196 9.90 8.68 -6.26
CA ILE A 196 8.51 8.76 -6.72
C ILE A 196 8.45 9.13 -8.19
N ARG A 197 9.18 10.19 -8.60
CA ARG A 197 9.20 10.62 -9.99
C ARG A 197 9.69 9.52 -10.92
N ALA A 198 10.76 8.85 -10.56
CA ALA A 198 11.34 7.76 -11.38
C ALA A 198 10.35 6.61 -11.61
N VAL A 199 9.59 6.22 -10.57
CA VAL A 199 8.63 5.11 -10.65
C VAL A 199 7.31 5.54 -11.28
N VAL A 200 6.70 6.63 -10.81
CA VAL A 200 5.37 7.05 -11.28
C VAL A 200 5.39 7.49 -12.74
N SER A 201 6.50 8.11 -13.20
CA SER A 201 6.66 8.52 -14.60
C SER A 201 7.27 7.43 -15.50
N ARG A 202 7.36 6.18 -15.01
CA ARG A 202 7.98 5.09 -15.77
C ARG A 202 7.13 4.68 -16.97
N ILE A 203 7.80 4.31 -18.06
CA ILE A 203 7.20 3.58 -19.18
C ILE A 203 7.49 2.10 -18.97
N ASN A 204 6.45 1.29 -18.89
CA ASN A 204 6.55 -0.15 -18.74
C ASN A 204 7.32 -0.75 -19.94
N SER A 205 8.45 -1.39 -19.68
CA SER A 205 9.33 -1.95 -20.71
C SER A 205 8.74 -3.16 -21.47
N VAL A 206 7.68 -3.78 -20.92
CA VAL A 206 7.00 -4.91 -21.54
C VAL A 206 5.84 -4.46 -22.43
N THR A 207 5.04 -3.50 -21.93
CA THR A 207 3.82 -3.05 -22.63
C THR A 207 4.02 -1.79 -23.47
N GLY A 208 5.10 -1.04 -23.23
CA GLY A 208 5.37 0.27 -23.85
C GLY A 208 4.47 1.40 -23.37
N LYS A 209 3.61 1.16 -22.35
CA LYS A 209 2.69 2.16 -21.80
C LYS A 209 3.32 2.91 -20.62
N PRO A 210 3.10 4.23 -20.51
CA PRO A 210 3.37 4.95 -19.27
C PRO A 210 2.56 4.34 -18.11
N TYR A 211 3.16 4.26 -16.92
CA TYR A 211 2.43 3.78 -15.73
C TYR A 211 1.19 4.62 -15.46
N ALA A 212 1.28 5.93 -15.65
CA ALA A 212 0.14 6.83 -15.51
C ALA A 212 -1.03 6.53 -16.48
N GLU A 213 -0.83 5.70 -17.51
CA GLU A 213 -1.86 5.30 -18.47
C GLU A 213 -2.25 3.81 -18.32
N ASP A 214 -1.71 3.09 -17.34
CA ASP A 214 -1.95 1.67 -17.16
C ASP A 214 -3.08 1.41 -16.14
N PRO A 215 -4.30 1.05 -16.57
CA PRO A 215 -5.41 0.81 -15.65
C PRO A 215 -5.23 -0.45 -14.77
N THR A 216 -4.14 -1.18 -14.93
CA THR A 216 -3.73 -2.24 -14.00
C THR A 216 -3.31 -1.65 -12.65
N ILE A 217 -2.75 -0.45 -12.64
CA ILE A 217 -2.48 0.27 -11.40
C ILE A 217 -3.80 0.86 -10.90
N MET A 218 -4.19 0.52 -9.67
CA MET A 218 -5.34 1.11 -8.99
C MET A 218 -4.93 2.35 -8.21
N ALA A 219 -3.84 2.22 -7.43
CA ALA A 219 -3.45 3.29 -6.54
C ALA A 219 -1.94 3.29 -6.26
N TRP A 220 -1.43 4.50 -6.00
CA TRP A 220 -0.15 4.75 -5.37
C TRP A 220 -0.34 4.96 -3.88
N GLN A 221 0.52 4.37 -3.07
CA GLN A 221 0.57 4.63 -1.64
C GLN A 221 1.84 5.36 -1.25
N LEU A 222 1.69 6.35 -0.36
CA LEU A 222 2.82 7.14 0.08
C LEU A 222 3.88 6.27 0.75
N ALA A 223 3.46 5.38 1.63
CA ALA A 223 4.35 4.45 2.31
C ALA A 223 3.57 3.24 2.83
N ASN A 224 4.27 2.17 3.20
CA ASN A 224 3.72 1.18 4.10
C ASN A 224 3.75 1.73 5.53
N GLU A 225 2.58 1.82 6.17
CA GLU A 225 2.39 2.12 7.60
C GLU A 225 3.08 3.40 8.14
N PRO A 226 2.99 4.56 7.46
CA PRO A 226 3.62 5.78 7.95
C PRO A 226 3.00 6.23 9.28
N ARG A 227 3.85 6.54 10.27
CA ARG A 227 3.47 6.99 11.62
C ARG A 227 4.12 8.32 11.95
N PRO A 228 3.45 9.25 12.68
CA PRO A 228 4.05 10.52 13.10
C PRO A 228 5.13 10.37 14.18
N GLY A 229 5.24 9.19 14.78
CA GLY A 229 6.11 8.77 15.86
C GLY A 229 5.49 7.59 16.61
N GLY A 230 6.18 7.09 17.63
CA GLY A 230 5.71 5.96 18.45
C GLY A 230 5.25 6.38 19.85
N SER A 231 5.75 7.50 20.37
CA SER A 231 5.38 8.09 21.65
C SER A 231 4.66 9.43 21.47
N ASP A 232 3.76 9.78 22.38
CA ASP A 232 3.12 11.11 22.38
C ASP A 232 4.13 12.26 22.45
N LYS A 233 5.24 12.05 23.14
CA LYS A 233 6.31 13.03 23.28
C LYS A 233 6.92 13.44 21.94
N VAL A 234 7.03 12.51 20.99
CA VAL A 234 7.58 12.75 19.65
C VAL A 234 6.47 12.98 18.64
N ALA A 235 5.45 12.11 18.63
CA ALA A 235 4.41 12.15 17.62
C ALA A 235 3.59 13.44 17.65
N VAL A 236 3.15 13.92 18.85
CA VAL A 236 2.28 15.09 18.96
C VAL A 236 2.92 16.36 18.41
N PRO A 237 4.16 16.74 18.78
CA PRO A 237 4.84 17.87 18.17
C PRO A 237 5.11 17.68 16.67
N ASN A 238 5.20 16.44 16.19
CA ASN A 238 5.52 16.12 14.80
C ASN A 238 4.28 16.10 13.87
N LEU A 239 3.04 16.08 14.42
CA LEU A 239 1.81 16.03 13.62
C LEU A 239 1.74 17.09 12.50
N PRO A 240 2.11 18.37 12.71
CA PRO A 240 2.06 19.35 11.61
C PRO A 240 2.99 19.01 10.44
N HIS A 241 4.16 18.40 10.72
CA HIS A 241 5.12 17.96 9.71
C HIS A 241 4.62 16.70 8.98
N PHE A 242 4.05 15.76 9.71
CA PHE A 242 3.44 14.56 9.18
C PHE A 242 2.27 14.87 8.24
N TYR A 243 1.33 15.72 8.65
CA TYR A 243 0.19 16.12 7.81
C TYR A 243 0.64 16.85 6.55
N ARG A 244 1.64 17.72 6.67
CA ARG A 244 2.22 18.42 5.51
C ARG A 244 2.84 17.43 4.54
N TRP A 245 3.65 16.48 5.03
CA TRP A 245 4.27 15.45 4.21
C TRP A 245 3.23 14.61 3.46
N VAL A 246 2.16 14.20 4.13
CA VAL A 246 1.05 13.45 3.51
C VAL A 246 0.44 14.24 2.36
N ASP A 247 0.03 15.48 2.61
CA ASP A 247 -0.66 16.30 1.61
C ASP A 247 0.27 16.69 0.44
N GLU A 248 1.49 17.16 0.72
CA GLU A 248 2.45 17.54 -0.32
C GLU A 248 2.88 16.35 -1.18
N THR A 249 3.12 15.17 -0.58
CA THR A 249 3.50 13.97 -1.32
C THR A 249 2.35 13.46 -2.18
N ALA A 250 1.13 13.43 -1.65
CA ALA A 250 -0.03 13.01 -2.42
C ALA A 250 -0.31 13.95 -3.61
N ARG A 251 -0.21 15.26 -3.41
CA ARG A 251 -0.32 16.24 -4.52
C ARG A 251 0.79 16.08 -5.55
N TYR A 252 2.00 15.77 -5.09
CA TYR A 252 3.13 15.54 -5.99
C TYR A 252 2.88 14.32 -6.88
N ILE A 253 2.39 13.22 -6.31
CA ILE A 253 2.01 12.03 -7.09
C ILE A 253 0.88 12.37 -8.07
N LYS A 254 -0.18 13.05 -7.61
CA LYS A 254 -1.30 13.49 -8.49
C LYS A 254 -0.88 14.42 -9.61
N ALA A 255 0.16 15.22 -9.41
CA ALA A 255 0.72 16.08 -10.48
C ALA A 255 1.48 15.28 -11.54
N LEU A 256 2.08 14.15 -11.18
CA LEU A 256 2.74 13.23 -12.11
C LEU A 256 1.75 12.27 -12.77
N ASP A 257 0.72 11.89 -12.04
CA ASP A 257 -0.27 10.90 -12.44
C ASP A 257 -1.68 11.31 -11.96
N PRO A 258 -2.46 11.95 -12.84
CA PRO A 258 -3.82 12.39 -12.50
C PRO A 258 -4.86 11.26 -12.57
N ASN A 259 -4.53 10.08 -13.07
CA ASN A 259 -5.49 9.03 -13.37
C ASN A 259 -5.68 8.04 -12.20
N HIS A 260 -4.62 7.76 -11.44
CA HIS A 260 -4.67 6.76 -10.39
C HIS A 260 -5.01 7.35 -9.02
N LEU A 261 -5.57 6.50 -8.18
CA LEU A 261 -5.87 6.86 -6.79
C LEU A 261 -4.58 7.00 -5.98
N VAL A 262 -4.67 7.78 -4.90
CA VAL A 262 -3.59 7.93 -3.93
C VAL A 262 -4.15 7.68 -2.53
N SER A 263 -3.45 6.85 -1.74
CA SER A 263 -3.74 6.67 -0.33
C SER A 263 -2.45 6.72 0.51
N THR A 264 -2.63 6.78 1.82
CA THR A 264 -1.50 6.89 2.75
C THR A 264 -0.75 5.58 2.94
N GLY A 265 -1.45 4.42 2.88
CA GLY A 265 -0.96 3.11 3.32
C GLY A 265 -0.88 2.98 4.84
N SER A 266 -1.70 3.75 5.57
CA SER A 266 -1.70 3.80 7.04
C SER A 266 -2.40 2.58 7.65
N GLU A 267 -1.94 2.16 8.83
CA GLU A 267 -2.65 1.18 9.66
C GLU A 267 -4.01 1.71 10.17
N GLY A 268 -4.29 2.99 10.04
CA GLY A 268 -5.44 3.66 10.67
C GLY A 268 -5.12 4.13 12.08
N LEU A 269 -5.98 3.80 13.06
CA LEU A 269 -5.84 4.28 14.44
C LEU A 269 -4.49 3.92 15.08
N LYS A 270 -4.00 2.71 14.87
CA LYS A 270 -2.70 2.28 15.42
C LYS A 270 -1.55 3.09 14.85
N GLY A 271 -1.57 3.40 13.56
CA GLY A 271 -0.61 4.30 12.91
C GLY A 271 -0.80 5.78 13.25
N SER A 272 -1.91 6.13 13.92
CA SER A 272 -2.31 7.51 14.26
C SER A 272 -2.27 7.76 15.77
N ILE A 273 -1.33 7.14 16.50
CA ILE A 273 -1.21 7.21 17.96
C ILE A 273 -2.55 6.97 18.70
N GLU A 274 -3.38 6.08 18.17
CA GLU A 274 -4.70 5.70 18.66
C GLU A 274 -5.70 6.88 18.81
N ARG A 275 -5.56 7.93 17.97
CA ARG A 275 -6.42 9.12 17.99
C ARG A 275 -7.21 9.23 16.69
N GLU A 276 -8.54 9.16 16.77
CA GLU A 276 -9.43 9.31 15.60
C GLU A 276 -9.20 10.64 14.87
N GLU A 277 -8.97 11.73 15.61
CA GLU A 277 -8.70 13.05 15.03
C GLU A 277 -7.46 13.05 14.14
N VAL A 278 -6.40 12.32 14.53
CA VAL A 278 -5.17 12.21 13.73
C VAL A 278 -5.48 11.45 12.44
N THR A 279 -6.20 10.33 12.52
CA THR A 279 -6.62 9.58 11.32
C THR A 279 -7.49 10.43 10.41
N LEU A 280 -8.49 11.13 10.95
CA LEU A 280 -9.38 12.00 10.18
C LEU A 280 -8.62 13.14 9.50
N THR A 281 -7.72 13.82 10.23
CA THR A 281 -6.94 14.93 9.68
C THR A 281 -6.01 14.48 8.58
N THR A 282 -5.34 13.34 8.77
CA THR A 282 -4.45 12.73 7.76
C THR A 282 -5.19 12.43 6.45
N HIS A 283 -6.43 11.92 6.54
CA HIS A 283 -7.18 11.48 5.36
C HIS A 283 -8.16 12.52 4.81
N ARG A 284 -8.29 13.69 5.45
CA ARG A 284 -9.17 14.77 4.97
C ARG A 284 -8.66 15.44 3.71
N ALA A 285 -7.35 15.41 3.45
CA ALA A 285 -6.75 16.02 2.27
C ALA A 285 -7.45 15.53 0.98
N PRO A 286 -7.85 16.44 0.06
CA PRO A 286 -8.51 16.05 -1.19
C PRO A 286 -7.66 15.17 -2.10
N SER A 287 -6.33 15.23 -1.92
CA SER A 287 -5.35 14.42 -2.64
C SER A 287 -5.27 12.96 -2.16
N ILE A 288 -5.86 12.64 -1.01
CA ILE A 288 -6.00 11.26 -0.50
C ILE A 288 -7.39 10.76 -0.86
N ASP A 289 -7.47 9.71 -1.65
CA ASP A 289 -8.72 9.22 -2.24
C ASP A 289 -9.50 8.27 -1.33
N TYR A 290 -8.83 7.46 -0.51
CA TYR A 290 -9.47 6.48 0.37
C TYR A 290 -8.67 6.23 1.64
N LEU A 291 -9.35 5.68 2.66
CA LEU A 291 -8.77 5.27 3.93
C LEU A 291 -8.29 3.82 3.86
N THR A 292 -7.27 3.55 4.66
CA THR A 292 -6.74 2.21 4.87
C THR A 292 -6.74 1.84 6.35
N ALA A 293 -6.83 0.55 6.64
CA ALA A 293 -6.65 0.00 7.97
C ALA A 293 -5.88 -1.32 7.89
N HIS A 294 -4.98 -1.54 8.82
CA HIS A 294 -4.29 -2.81 9.03
C HIS A 294 -4.71 -3.39 10.38
N ILE A 295 -4.72 -4.72 10.52
CA ILE A 295 -5.23 -5.37 11.73
C ILE A 295 -4.30 -6.51 12.15
N TRP A 296 -3.51 -6.25 13.20
CA TRP A 296 -2.46 -7.12 13.72
C TRP A 296 -2.67 -7.48 15.20
N PRO A 297 -3.72 -8.28 15.55
CA PRO A 297 -4.11 -8.49 16.94
C PRO A 297 -3.04 -9.17 17.78
N ASN A 298 -2.19 -10.03 17.19
CA ASN A 298 -1.08 -10.66 17.88
C ASN A 298 0.05 -9.64 18.18
N ASN A 299 0.44 -8.83 17.18
CA ASN A 299 1.48 -7.81 17.33
C ASN A 299 1.07 -6.69 18.30
N TRP A 300 -0.24 -6.42 18.40
CA TRP A 300 -0.78 -5.41 19.31
C TRP A 300 -1.15 -5.96 20.70
N SER A 301 -0.76 -7.20 21.00
CA SER A 301 -1.07 -7.86 22.27
C SER A 301 -2.57 -7.91 22.59
N TRP A 302 -3.42 -7.97 21.58
CA TRP A 302 -4.86 -8.19 21.74
C TRP A 302 -5.21 -9.66 21.85
N MET A 303 -4.39 -10.51 21.27
CA MET A 303 -4.43 -11.94 21.33
C MET A 303 -3.01 -12.48 21.60
N ASP A 304 -2.92 -13.63 22.23
CA ASP A 304 -1.65 -14.32 22.53
C ASP A 304 -1.60 -15.64 21.76
N ALA A 305 -0.67 -15.74 20.82
CA ALA A 305 -0.50 -16.94 19.99
C ALA A 305 -0.19 -18.20 20.80
N GLY A 306 0.41 -18.06 22.00
CA GLY A 306 0.64 -19.16 22.93
C GLY A 306 -0.60 -19.59 23.72
N LYS A 307 -1.68 -18.76 23.72
CA LYS A 307 -2.92 -18.95 24.48
C LYS A 307 -4.15 -18.63 23.64
N LEU A 308 -4.19 -19.12 22.41
CA LEU A 308 -5.23 -18.78 21.43
C LEU A 308 -6.64 -19.07 21.92
N ALA A 309 -6.87 -20.26 22.51
CA ALA A 309 -8.20 -20.62 22.99
C ALA A 309 -8.73 -19.70 24.11
N GLU A 310 -7.84 -19.13 24.91
CA GLU A 310 -8.19 -18.29 26.06
C GLU A 310 -8.35 -16.81 25.67
N THR A 311 -7.56 -16.34 24.70
CA THR A 311 -7.41 -14.91 24.39
C THR A 311 -8.15 -14.48 23.13
N TYR A 312 -8.55 -15.41 22.27
CA TYR A 312 -9.12 -15.14 20.96
C TYR A 312 -10.39 -14.27 21.04
N ASP A 313 -11.36 -14.65 21.86
CA ASP A 313 -12.66 -13.95 21.91
C ASP A 313 -12.52 -12.49 22.38
N GLY A 314 -11.67 -12.24 23.39
CA GLY A 314 -11.36 -10.88 23.84
C GLY A 314 -10.67 -10.05 22.78
N GLY A 315 -9.76 -10.64 22.02
CA GLY A 315 -9.09 -9.98 20.89
C GLY A 315 -10.05 -9.72 19.72
N ALA A 316 -10.90 -10.69 19.41
CA ALA A 316 -11.91 -10.56 18.36
C ALA A 316 -12.89 -9.39 18.63
N ALA A 317 -13.27 -9.15 19.88
CA ALA A 317 -14.07 -8.00 20.26
C ALA A 317 -13.35 -6.67 20.02
N LYS A 318 -12.04 -6.59 20.31
CA LYS A 318 -11.22 -5.40 20.01
C LYS A 318 -11.09 -5.17 18.50
N VAL A 319 -10.92 -6.24 17.72
CA VAL A 319 -10.90 -6.17 16.24
C VAL A 319 -12.20 -5.60 15.71
N ALA A 320 -13.36 -6.07 16.19
CA ALA A 320 -14.66 -5.54 15.77
C ALA A 320 -14.78 -4.03 16.09
N THR A 321 -14.43 -3.62 17.30
CA THR A 321 -14.44 -2.20 17.71
C THR A 321 -13.53 -1.35 16.81
N TYR A 322 -12.36 -1.88 16.45
CA TYR A 322 -11.41 -1.20 15.55
C TYR A 322 -11.98 -1.01 14.15
N ILE A 323 -12.59 -2.04 13.57
CA ILE A 323 -13.24 -1.97 12.26
C ILE A 323 -14.38 -0.95 12.29
N ASP A 324 -15.26 -0.99 13.31
CA ASP A 324 -16.37 -0.07 13.45
C ASP A 324 -15.91 1.39 13.54
N ALA A 325 -14.81 1.66 14.25
CA ALA A 325 -14.22 3.00 14.31
C ALA A 325 -13.79 3.49 12.92
N HIS A 326 -13.13 2.63 12.12
CA HIS A 326 -12.69 2.99 10.76
C HIS A 326 -13.87 3.19 9.80
N ILE A 327 -14.93 2.39 9.91
CA ILE A 327 -16.18 2.57 9.15
C ILE A 327 -16.79 3.94 9.47
N ARG A 328 -16.87 4.33 10.75
CA ARG A 328 -17.38 5.66 11.14
C ARG A 328 -16.53 6.80 10.59
N MET A 329 -15.19 6.68 10.68
CA MET A 329 -14.28 7.71 10.13
C MET A 329 -14.40 7.83 8.61
N ALA A 330 -14.45 6.73 7.88
CA ALA A 330 -14.61 6.70 6.43
C ALA A 330 -15.96 7.31 6.01
N THR A 331 -17.04 6.99 6.73
CA THR A 331 -18.37 7.60 6.53
C THR A 331 -18.31 9.11 6.77
N THR A 332 -17.67 9.56 7.84
CA THR A 332 -17.50 10.98 8.17
C THR A 332 -16.76 11.75 7.07
N LEU A 333 -15.75 11.13 6.46
CA LEU A 333 -14.96 11.72 5.37
C LEU A 333 -15.61 11.53 3.99
N ASN A 334 -16.68 10.74 3.89
CA ASN A 334 -17.30 10.32 2.63
C ASN A 334 -16.28 9.74 1.64
N LYS A 335 -15.45 8.81 2.14
CA LYS A 335 -14.39 8.14 1.36
C LYS A 335 -14.48 6.62 1.51
N PRO A 336 -14.02 5.84 0.52
CA PRO A 336 -13.89 4.40 0.66
C PRO A 336 -12.90 4.01 1.75
N LEU A 337 -13.09 2.83 2.32
CA LEU A 337 -12.20 2.18 3.28
C LEU A 337 -11.78 0.82 2.75
N VAL A 338 -10.51 0.48 2.94
CA VAL A 338 -9.96 -0.85 2.66
C VAL A 338 -9.20 -1.36 3.88
N ILE A 339 -9.47 -2.60 4.28
CA ILE A 339 -8.58 -3.32 5.21
C ILE A 339 -7.46 -3.93 4.37
N GLU A 340 -6.31 -3.25 4.31
CA GLU A 340 -5.23 -3.60 3.37
C GLU A 340 -4.22 -4.61 3.91
N GLU A 341 -4.20 -4.79 5.22
CA GLU A 341 -3.44 -5.86 5.86
C GLU A 341 -4.22 -6.43 7.03
N PHE A 342 -4.24 -7.73 7.11
CA PHE A 342 -4.64 -8.47 8.27
C PHE A 342 -4.04 -9.87 8.19
N GLY A 343 -3.57 -10.36 9.30
CA GLY A 343 -2.97 -11.67 9.41
C GLY A 343 -3.11 -12.25 10.80
N TYR A 344 -3.02 -13.56 10.89
CA TYR A 344 -3.05 -14.29 12.14
C TYR A 344 -2.10 -15.48 12.09
N PRO A 345 -1.38 -15.81 13.19
CA PRO A 345 -0.45 -16.92 13.20
C PRO A 345 -1.16 -18.28 13.06
N ARG A 346 -0.37 -19.31 12.78
CA ARG A 346 -0.83 -20.71 12.83
C ARG A 346 -1.14 -21.12 14.26
N ASP A 347 -1.76 -22.30 14.43
CA ASP A 347 -2.17 -22.82 15.73
C ASP A 347 -0.94 -23.19 16.57
N GLY A 348 -0.58 -22.30 17.50
CA GLY A 348 0.55 -22.43 18.42
C GLY A 348 1.49 -21.23 18.39
N GLN A 349 2.28 -21.11 19.45
CA GLN A 349 3.40 -20.18 19.51
C GLN A 349 4.54 -20.75 18.65
N ASP A 350 5.28 -19.91 17.95
CA ASP A 350 6.41 -20.34 17.10
C ASP A 350 6.06 -21.40 16.03
N ALA A 351 4.79 -21.41 15.57
CA ALA A 351 4.28 -22.34 14.58
C ALA A 351 4.42 -21.79 13.16
N PHE A 352 5.54 -22.08 12.50
CA PHE A 352 5.86 -21.57 11.17
C PHE A 352 5.79 -22.63 10.06
N ASP A 353 5.80 -23.91 10.43
CA ASP A 353 5.70 -25.02 9.47
C ASP A 353 4.31 -25.03 8.81
N PRO A 354 4.21 -25.07 7.47
CA PRO A 354 2.94 -25.16 6.75
C PRO A 354 2.11 -26.41 7.06
N LYS A 355 2.67 -27.40 7.74
CA LYS A 355 1.94 -28.58 8.22
C LYS A 355 1.13 -28.32 9.49
N ILE A 356 1.40 -27.24 10.21
CA ILE A 356 0.65 -26.87 11.41
C ILE A 356 -0.72 -26.29 11.00
N GLY A 357 -1.75 -26.57 11.81
CA GLY A 357 -3.11 -26.16 11.56
C GLY A 357 -3.32 -24.64 11.51
N THR A 358 -4.45 -24.23 10.93
CA THR A 358 -4.84 -22.82 10.75
C THR A 358 -6.21 -22.50 11.39
N THR A 359 -6.61 -23.25 12.42
CA THR A 359 -7.95 -23.15 13.02
C THR A 359 -8.32 -21.72 13.43
N PHE A 360 -7.42 -21.06 14.18
CA PHE A 360 -7.65 -19.68 14.64
C PHE A 360 -7.39 -18.64 13.54
N LYS A 361 -6.45 -18.88 12.63
CA LYS A 361 -6.27 -18.09 11.41
C LYS A 361 -7.55 -18.09 10.58
N ASP A 362 -8.14 -19.23 10.33
CA ASP A 362 -9.37 -19.38 9.56
C ASP A 362 -10.55 -18.68 10.24
N ARG A 363 -10.65 -18.78 11.56
CA ARG A 363 -11.66 -18.07 12.34
C ARG A 363 -11.50 -16.55 12.24
N PHE A 364 -10.26 -16.06 12.30
CA PHE A 364 -9.94 -14.64 12.15
C PHE A 364 -10.25 -14.12 10.74
N TYR A 365 -9.89 -14.86 9.70
CA TYR A 365 -10.22 -14.51 8.31
C TYR A 365 -11.73 -14.42 8.10
N ARG A 366 -12.51 -15.37 8.63
CA ARG A 366 -13.98 -15.30 8.58
C ARG A 366 -14.52 -14.05 9.27
N GLN A 367 -13.98 -13.67 10.41
CA GLN A 367 -14.40 -12.46 11.12
C GLN A 367 -14.18 -11.21 10.27
N ILE A 368 -12.98 -11.03 9.72
CA ILE A 368 -12.66 -9.87 8.86
C ILE A 368 -13.57 -9.85 7.64
N TYR A 369 -13.67 -10.95 6.93
CA TYR A 369 -14.47 -11.02 5.71
C TYR A 369 -15.96 -10.80 5.97
N THR A 370 -16.51 -11.35 7.05
CA THR A 370 -17.91 -11.10 7.45
C THR A 370 -18.18 -9.60 7.69
N ALA A 371 -17.24 -8.89 8.32
CA ALA A 371 -17.36 -7.44 8.51
C ALA A 371 -17.34 -6.68 7.18
N VAL A 372 -16.41 -7.03 6.27
CA VAL A 372 -16.32 -6.43 4.93
C VAL A 372 -17.60 -6.69 4.13
N GLU A 373 -18.03 -7.94 4.04
CA GLU A 373 -19.23 -8.38 3.31
C GLU A 373 -20.49 -7.70 3.80
N THR A 374 -20.69 -7.66 5.12
CA THR A 374 -21.85 -7.04 5.75
C THR A 374 -21.91 -5.56 5.45
N ASN A 375 -20.79 -4.86 5.58
CA ASN A 375 -20.71 -3.42 5.35
C ASN A 375 -20.87 -3.09 3.85
N ALA A 376 -20.17 -3.79 2.95
CA ALA A 376 -20.29 -3.57 1.52
C ALA A 376 -21.71 -3.85 1.00
N LYS A 377 -22.35 -4.94 1.44
CA LYS A 377 -23.74 -5.27 1.10
C LYS A 377 -24.74 -4.20 1.57
N ALA A 378 -24.46 -3.55 2.68
CA ALA A 378 -25.27 -2.43 3.21
C ALA A 378 -24.97 -1.09 2.49
N GLY A 379 -24.06 -1.04 1.51
CA GLY A 379 -23.65 0.18 0.82
C GLY A 379 -22.71 1.06 1.66
N GLY A 380 -22.06 0.50 2.69
CA GLY A 380 -21.12 1.22 3.53
C GLY A 380 -19.73 1.39 2.87
N PRO A 381 -18.82 2.13 3.53
CA PRO A 381 -17.52 2.50 2.96
C PRO A 381 -16.48 1.38 2.89
N LEU A 382 -16.63 0.28 3.61
CA LEU A 382 -15.66 -0.82 3.64
C LEU A 382 -15.88 -1.72 2.42
N VAL A 383 -15.10 -1.50 1.35
CA VAL A 383 -15.36 -2.01 0.01
C VAL A 383 -14.27 -2.91 -0.56
N GLY A 384 -13.23 -3.18 0.21
CA GLY A 384 -12.13 -4.05 -0.20
C GLY A 384 -11.31 -4.56 0.96
N SER A 385 -10.58 -5.64 0.71
CA SER A 385 -9.66 -6.22 1.69
C SER A 385 -8.46 -6.88 0.99
N ASN A 386 -7.26 -6.82 1.61
CA ASN A 386 -6.07 -7.53 1.19
C ASN A 386 -5.50 -8.29 2.39
N PHE A 387 -5.49 -9.60 2.35
CA PHE A 387 -4.87 -10.38 3.42
C PHE A 387 -3.33 -10.31 3.38
N TRP A 388 -2.70 -10.40 4.52
CA TRP A 388 -1.26 -10.53 4.66
C TRP A 388 -0.89 -11.95 5.05
N ALA A 389 -0.15 -12.64 4.23
CA ALA A 389 0.20 -12.34 2.86
C ALA A 389 0.22 -13.67 2.09
N TRP A 390 0.43 -13.63 0.79
CA TRP A 390 0.50 -14.84 -0.01
C TRP A 390 1.92 -15.43 0.04
N ASN A 391 2.09 -16.64 0.56
CA ASN A 391 3.34 -17.42 0.50
C ASN A 391 3.36 -18.35 -0.72
N GLY A 392 2.19 -18.85 -1.12
CA GLY A 392 2.04 -19.75 -2.25
C GLY A 392 2.88 -21.02 -2.11
N GLU A 393 3.64 -21.32 -3.15
CA GLU A 393 4.50 -22.52 -3.20
C GLU A 393 5.85 -22.36 -2.48
N ALA A 394 6.18 -21.15 -1.98
CA ALA A 394 7.45 -20.93 -1.30
C ALA A 394 7.56 -21.71 0.01
N ARG A 395 8.76 -22.14 0.30
CA ARG A 395 9.14 -22.74 1.57
C ARG A 395 10.52 -22.22 1.97
N THR A 396 10.72 -21.91 3.25
CA THR A 396 12.05 -21.54 3.72
C THR A 396 12.97 -22.75 3.72
N PRO A 397 14.24 -22.60 3.31
CA PRO A 397 15.22 -23.67 3.40
C PRO A 397 15.81 -23.81 4.82
N HIS A 398 15.50 -22.85 5.74
CA HIS A 398 16.12 -22.78 7.05
C HIS A 398 15.24 -23.43 8.13
N GLY A 399 15.85 -24.29 8.95
CA GLY A 399 15.13 -24.99 10.03
C GLY A 399 14.71 -24.08 11.19
N ASP A 400 15.28 -22.89 11.31
CA ASP A 400 14.92 -21.86 12.27
C ASP A 400 13.86 -20.87 11.75
N TYR A 401 13.41 -21.06 10.50
CA TYR A 401 12.44 -20.20 9.83
C TYR A 401 12.86 -18.71 9.76
N ARG A 402 14.17 -18.41 9.81
CA ARG A 402 14.66 -17.04 9.71
C ARG A 402 15.17 -16.76 8.30
N PHE A 403 14.75 -15.61 7.77
CA PHE A 403 15.27 -15.11 6.50
C PHE A 403 16.78 -14.81 6.64
N GLN A 404 17.56 -15.22 5.66
CA GLN A 404 18.97 -14.88 5.55
C GLN A 404 19.19 -14.01 4.32
N ARG A 405 20.05 -13.01 4.47
CA ARG A 405 20.36 -12.11 3.34
C ARG A 405 20.93 -12.91 2.17
N GLY A 406 20.27 -12.81 1.03
CA GLY A 406 20.58 -13.60 -0.17
C GLY A 406 19.64 -14.77 -0.41
N ASP A 407 18.69 -15.01 0.46
CA ASP A 407 17.61 -15.99 0.20
C ASP A 407 16.78 -15.55 -1.02
N LEU A 408 16.50 -16.51 -1.89
CA LEU A 408 15.73 -16.31 -3.13
C LEU A 408 14.28 -16.80 -3.03
N GLY A 409 13.95 -17.44 -1.93
CA GLY A 409 12.63 -18.01 -1.66
C GLY A 409 11.64 -17.01 -1.08
N TYR A 410 11.51 -15.82 -1.66
CA TYR A 410 10.63 -14.77 -1.15
C TYR A 410 9.24 -15.27 -0.81
N MET A 411 8.75 -14.89 0.37
CA MET A 411 7.41 -15.19 0.89
C MET A 411 6.74 -13.91 1.39
N GLY A 412 5.47 -14.03 1.79
CA GLY A 412 4.70 -12.92 2.32
C GLY A 412 5.22 -12.39 3.66
N ASP A 413 5.76 -13.26 4.50
CA ASP A 413 6.37 -12.83 5.76
C ASP A 413 7.69 -12.09 5.48
N PRO A 414 7.86 -10.82 5.94
CA PRO A 414 9.03 -10.02 5.60
C PRO A 414 10.30 -10.51 6.32
N PRO A 415 11.50 -10.08 5.88
CA PRO A 415 12.78 -10.60 6.39
C PRO A 415 13.01 -10.47 7.90
N HIS A 416 12.35 -9.56 8.59
CA HIS A 416 12.48 -9.40 10.04
C HIS A 416 11.58 -10.35 10.84
N GLU A 417 10.63 -11.01 10.19
CA GLU A 417 9.70 -11.97 10.80
C GLU A 417 10.08 -13.44 10.52
N PRO A 418 9.61 -14.38 11.33
CA PRO A 418 9.72 -15.78 10.99
C PRO A 418 8.95 -16.12 9.71
N GLN A 419 9.58 -16.85 8.81
CA GLN A 419 9.03 -17.20 7.52
C GLN A 419 7.97 -18.31 7.67
N GLY A 420 6.72 -18.02 7.30
CA GLY A 420 5.57 -18.90 7.48
C GLY A 420 4.64 -18.52 8.63
N TRP A 421 4.89 -17.37 9.29
CA TRP A 421 4.13 -16.96 10.47
C TRP A 421 2.70 -16.53 10.12
N TYR A 422 2.56 -15.53 9.26
CA TYR A 422 1.26 -14.98 8.86
C TYR A 422 0.81 -15.42 7.47
N GLY A 423 1.75 -15.74 6.62
CA GLY A 423 1.46 -15.99 5.21
C GLY A 423 0.57 -17.22 4.96
N VAL A 424 -0.14 -17.20 3.84
CA VAL A 424 -1.01 -18.28 3.35
C VAL A 424 -0.26 -19.10 2.31
N PHE A 425 -0.06 -20.38 2.59
CA PHE A 425 0.57 -21.31 1.66
C PHE A 425 -0.44 -21.95 0.68
N ASP A 426 0.07 -22.46 -0.40
CA ASP A 426 -0.70 -23.26 -1.37
C ASP A 426 -1.26 -24.56 -0.78
N SER A 427 -0.74 -25.01 0.37
CA SER A 427 -1.24 -26.14 1.15
C SER A 427 -2.35 -25.78 2.15
N ASP A 428 -2.65 -24.50 2.40
CA ASP A 428 -3.64 -24.04 3.38
C ASP A 428 -5.08 -24.09 2.79
N ALA A 429 -5.56 -25.28 2.51
CA ALA A 429 -6.82 -25.48 1.78
C ALA A 429 -8.04 -24.84 2.46
N SER A 430 -8.13 -24.88 3.80
CA SER A 430 -9.25 -24.28 4.56
C SER A 430 -9.23 -22.77 4.49
N THR A 431 -8.08 -22.13 4.66
CA THR A 431 -7.92 -20.68 4.54
C THR A 431 -8.22 -20.22 3.11
N GLN A 432 -7.74 -20.95 2.09
CA GLN A 432 -8.03 -20.66 0.69
C GLN A 432 -9.52 -20.80 0.34
N ALA A 433 -10.23 -21.75 0.94
CA ALA A 433 -11.69 -21.86 0.75
C ALA A 433 -12.41 -20.62 1.27
N ILE A 434 -12.01 -20.10 2.44
CA ILE A 434 -12.58 -18.88 3.03
C ILE A 434 -12.29 -17.66 2.14
N ILE A 435 -11.07 -17.54 1.60
CA ILE A 435 -10.70 -16.47 0.66
C ILE A 435 -11.55 -16.54 -0.61
N ARG A 436 -11.75 -17.74 -1.15
CA ARG A 436 -12.57 -17.95 -2.36
C ARG A 436 -14.03 -17.57 -2.15
N ASP A 437 -14.62 -17.99 -1.03
CA ASP A 437 -16.02 -17.68 -0.69
C ASP A 437 -16.22 -16.16 -0.58
N HIS A 438 -15.30 -15.48 0.14
CA HIS A 438 -15.29 -14.03 0.24
C HIS A 438 -15.13 -13.34 -1.12
N ALA A 439 -14.19 -13.78 -1.94
CA ALA A 439 -13.97 -13.22 -3.26
C ALA A 439 -15.19 -13.36 -4.17
N ALA A 440 -15.86 -14.52 -4.12
CA ALA A 440 -17.10 -14.75 -4.86
C ALA A 440 -18.23 -13.81 -4.39
N PHE A 441 -18.36 -13.61 -3.06
CA PHE A 441 -19.34 -12.68 -2.49
C PHE A 441 -19.10 -11.24 -2.96
N MET A 442 -17.86 -10.74 -2.83
CA MET A 442 -17.50 -9.36 -3.21
C MET A 442 -17.66 -9.12 -4.71
N ALA A 443 -17.42 -10.13 -5.54
CA ALA A 443 -17.59 -10.03 -7.00
C ALA A 443 -19.05 -9.98 -7.44
N ALA A 444 -19.98 -10.41 -6.59
CA ALA A 444 -21.43 -10.42 -6.87
C ALA A 444 -22.13 -9.12 -6.46
N LEU A 445 -21.47 -8.21 -5.74
CA LEU A 445 -21.95 -6.86 -5.37
C LEU A 445 -21.71 -5.86 -6.51
#